data_668bda4cfd4cf969d90a1523f314b4d6
#
_entry.id   668bda4cfd4cf969d90a1523f314b4d6
#
_cell.length_a   1.000
_cell.length_b   1.000
_cell.length_c   1.000
_cell.angle_alpha   90.00
_cell.angle_beta   90.00
_cell.angle_gamma   90.00
#
_symmetry.space_group_name_H-M   'P 1'
#
loop_
_entity.id
_entity.type
_entity.pdbx_description
1 polymer ?
#
loop_
_entity_poly.entity_id
_entity_poly.type
_entity_poly.pdbx_seq_one_letter_code
_entity_poly.pdbx_strand_id
1 'polypeptide(L)'
;MMFGYASDETEEYMPYPAAMAHKLARRLTEVRKNGTLPYLRPDGKTQVTVEYDENGVPKRLDAVVLSTQHDPEVTQERIHEDIKKYVFDEVIPANMTDDETKFFINPTGRFVIGGPHGDSGLTGRKIIVDTYGGMARHGG
;
A
#
# COMPACT_ATOMS: atom_id res chain seq x y z
N MET A 1 7.66 -15.49 -22.70
CA MET A 1 6.54 -14.58 -23.06
C MET A 1 6.55 -13.42 -22.07
N MET A 2 6.35 -12.21 -22.56
CA MET A 2 6.31 -11.00 -21.72
C MET A 2 5.00 -10.27 -21.96
N PHE A 3 4.42 -9.71 -20.92
CA PHE A 3 3.20 -8.91 -20.98
C PHE A 3 3.53 -7.45 -20.67
N GLY A 4 3.06 -6.54 -21.50
CA GLY A 4 3.14 -5.12 -21.28
C GLY A 4 1.74 -4.52 -21.16
N TYR A 5 1.62 -3.49 -20.33
CA TYR A 5 0.38 -2.74 -20.13
C TYR A 5 0.70 -1.27 -19.84
N ALA A 6 -0.10 -0.38 -20.34
CA ALA A 6 0.00 1.03 -20.02
C ALA A 6 -1.41 1.65 -19.93
N SER A 7 -1.56 2.62 -19.05
CA SER A 7 -2.79 3.36 -18.82
C SER A 7 -2.45 4.83 -18.61
N ASP A 8 -3.34 5.73 -18.96
CA ASP A 8 -3.20 7.17 -18.71
C ASP A 8 -3.81 7.63 -17.37
N GLU A 9 -4.14 6.67 -16.51
CA GLU A 9 -4.69 6.92 -15.18
C GLU A 9 -3.71 7.63 -14.25
N THR A 10 -2.41 7.49 -14.49
CA THR A 10 -1.33 8.09 -13.72
C THR A 10 -0.24 8.63 -14.64
N GLU A 11 0.54 9.58 -14.15
CA GLU A 11 1.68 10.14 -14.88
C GLU A 11 2.75 9.08 -15.22
N GLU A 12 2.81 8.01 -14.40
CA GLU A 12 3.72 6.88 -14.60
C GLU A 12 3.21 5.87 -15.64
N TYR A 13 2.05 6.09 -16.24
CA TYR A 13 1.36 5.16 -17.13
C TYR A 13 1.04 3.80 -16.49
N MET A 14 0.93 3.78 -15.18
CA MET A 14 0.59 2.60 -14.38
C MET A 14 -0.88 2.62 -13.95
N PRO A 15 -1.50 1.46 -13.73
CA PRO A 15 -2.83 1.39 -13.12
C PRO A 15 -2.87 2.13 -11.78
N TYR A 16 -3.91 2.91 -11.55
CA TYR A 16 -4.03 3.76 -10.35
C TYR A 16 -3.87 2.98 -9.04
N PRO A 17 -4.52 1.79 -8.85
CA PRO A 17 -4.37 1.03 -7.62
C PRO A 17 -2.92 0.61 -7.34
N ALA A 18 -2.23 0.10 -8.36
CA ALA A 18 -0.84 -0.33 -8.24
C ALA A 18 0.10 0.85 -7.95
N ALA A 19 -0.05 1.95 -8.69
CA ALA A 19 0.75 3.15 -8.48
C ALA A 19 0.55 3.73 -7.07
N MET A 20 -0.70 3.80 -6.60
CA MET A 20 -1.02 4.30 -5.26
C MET A 20 -0.47 3.38 -4.16
N ALA A 21 -0.62 2.06 -4.30
CA ALA A 21 -0.05 1.11 -3.35
C ALA A 21 1.48 1.23 -3.27
N HIS A 22 2.16 1.41 -4.39
CA HIS A 22 3.61 1.66 -4.42
C HIS A 22 4.00 3.00 -3.78
N LYS A 23 3.24 4.08 -4.01
CA LYS A 23 3.47 5.38 -3.37
C LYS A 23 3.35 5.28 -1.84
N LEU A 24 2.34 4.58 -1.35
CA LEU A 24 2.16 4.31 0.08
C LEU A 24 3.31 3.50 0.68
N ALA A 25 3.74 2.43 0.01
CA ALA A 25 4.87 1.60 0.47
C ALA A 25 6.19 2.39 0.50
N ARG A 26 6.41 3.25 -0.51
CA ARG A 26 7.58 4.13 -0.56
C ARG A 26 7.55 5.13 0.59
N ARG A 27 6.41 5.78 0.85
CA ARG A 27 6.25 6.72 1.97
C ARG A 27 6.45 6.04 3.33
N LEU A 28 5.91 4.84 3.51
CA LEU A 28 6.13 4.04 4.70
C LEU A 28 7.62 3.80 4.96
N THR A 29 8.36 3.46 3.92
CA THR A 29 9.83 3.28 4.00
C THR A 29 10.55 4.59 4.34
N GLU A 30 10.12 5.69 3.75
CA GLU A 30 10.69 7.01 3.99
C GLU A 30 10.55 7.44 5.46
N VAL A 31 9.34 7.40 6.03
CA VAL A 31 9.09 7.82 7.42
C VAL A 31 9.80 6.92 8.43
N ARG A 32 10.06 5.66 8.09
CA ARG A 32 10.89 4.77 8.89
C ARG A 32 12.36 5.18 8.83
N LYS A 33 12.91 5.38 7.62
CA LYS A 33 14.34 5.64 7.41
C LYS A 33 14.79 7.03 7.86
N ASN A 34 13.93 8.04 7.74
CA ASN A 34 14.25 9.41 8.15
C ASN A 34 14.02 9.66 9.65
N GLY A 35 13.53 8.65 10.39
CA GLY A 35 13.32 8.73 11.83
C GLY A 35 12.03 9.43 12.26
N THR A 36 11.12 9.75 11.33
CA THR A 36 9.80 10.29 11.67
C THR A 36 8.99 9.31 12.50
N LEU A 37 9.01 8.02 12.09
CA LEU A 37 8.39 6.91 12.82
C LEU A 37 9.45 5.83 13.13
N PRO A 38 10.29 6.04 14.15
CA PRO A 38 11.47 5.20 14.39
C PRO A 38 11.14 3.79 14.90
N TYR A 39 9.90 3.56 15.38
CA TYR A 39 9.43 2.26 15.83
C TYR A 39 8.99 1.32 14.69
N LEU A 40 8.92 1.81 13.45
CA LEU A 40 8.59 0.97 12.29
C LEU A 40 9.74 0.04 11.94
N ARG A 41 9.40 -1.18 11.50
CA ARG A 41 10.33 -2.19 11.01
C ARG A 41 10.14 -2.41 9.50
N PRO A 42 11.09 -3.07 8.81
CA PRO A 42 11.12 -3.12 7.35
C PRO A 42 9.96 -3.83 6.67
N ASP A 43 9.34 -4.83 7.31
CA ASP A 43 8.25 -5.58 6.68
C ASP A 43 6.97 -4.77 6.67
N GLY A 44 6.34 -4.69 5.50
CA GLY A 44 5.11 -3.96 5.32
C GLY A 44 4.39 -4.35 4.04
N LYS A 45 3.08 -4.11 4.03
CA LYS A 45 2.19 -4.39 2.91
C LYS A 45 1.24 -3.22 2.71
N THR A 46 0.97 -2.90 1.47
CA THR A 46 -0.04 -1.91 1.08
C THR A 46 -0.96 -2.48 0.04
N GLN A 47 -2.25 -2.20 0.17
CA GLN A 47 -3.27 -2.58 -0.80
C GLN A 47 -4.24 -1.44 -0.98
N VAL A 48 -4.63 -1.19 -2.22
CA VAL A 48 -5.57 -0.14 -2.57
C VAL A 48 -6.68 -0.71 -3.44
N THR A 49 -7.92 -0.43 -3.08
CA THR A 49 -9.12 -0.74 -3.86
C THR A 49 -9.70 0.56 -4.38
N VAL A 50 -9.88 0.63 -5.70
CA VAL A 50 -10.36 1.82 -6.40
C VAL A 50 -11.72 1.55 -7.04
N GLU A 51 -12.66 2.45 -6.85
CA GLU A 51 -13.90 2.49 -7.59
C GLU A 51 -13.69 3.26 -8.89
N TYR A 52 -14.09 2.65 -10.00
CA TYR A 52 -14.05 3.25 -11.33
C TYR A 52 -15.47 3.65 -11.76
N ASP A 53 -15.56 4.69 -12.55
CA ASP A 53 -16.82 5.06 -13.19
C ASP A 53 -17.12 4.14 -14.39
N GLU A 54 -18.27 4.37 -15.04
CA GLU A 54 -18.72 3.61 -16.21
C GLU A 54 -17.80 3.74 -17.44
N ASN A 55 -16.96 4.76 -17.47
CA ASN A 55 -15.98 5.01 -18.53
C ASN A 55 -14.59 4.42 -18.19
N GLY A 56 -14.45 3.77 -17.03
CA GLY A 56 -13.19 3.19 -16.57
C GLY A 56 -12.20 4.24 -16.02
N VAL A 57 -12.70 5.39 -15.54
CA VAL A 57 -11.90 6.43 -14.92
C VAL A 57 -11.90 6.23 -13.41
N PRO A 58 -10.74 6.28 -12.72
CA PRO A 58 -10.68 6.21 -11.27
C PRO A 58 -11.50 7.32 -10.61
N LYS A 59 -12.45 6.94 -9.76
CA LYS A 59 -13.42 7.85 -9.13
C LYS A 59 -13.08 8.15 -7.69
N ARG A 60 -12.85 7.10 -6.89
CA ARG A 60 -12.50 7.21 -5.48
C ARG A 60 -11.81 5.93 -4.97
N LEU A 61 -11.18 6.04 -3.81
CA LEU A 61 -10.69 4.88 -3.08
C LEU A 61 -11.83 4.28 -2.25
N ASP A 62 -12.13 3.00 -2.46
CA ASP A 62 -13.07 2.27 -1.63
C ASP A 62 -12.42 1.77 -0.34
N ALA A 63 -11.22 1.21 -0.46
CA ALA A 63 -10.48 0.73 0.70
C ALA A 63 -8.96 0.90 0.54
N VAL A 64 -8.30 1.21 1.64
CA VAL A 64 -6.84 1.25 1.75
C VAL A 64 -6.44 0.38 2.93
N VAL A 65 -5.58 -0.61 2.67
CA VAL A 65 -5.02 -1.48 3.71
C VAL A 65 -3.53 -1.23 3.81
N LEU A 66 -3.04 -1.03 5.02
CA LEU A 66 -1.61 -0.95 5.31
C LEU A 66 -1.30 -1.81 6.54
N SER A 67 -0.37 -2.74 6.37
CA SER A 67 0.19 -3.51 7.49
C SER A 67 1.68 -3.22 7.60
N THR A 68 2.16 -2.96 8.79
CA THR A 68 3.57 -2.65 9.03
C THR A 68 4.08 -3.33 10.28
N GLN A 69 5.26 -3.90 10.18
CA GLN A 69 6.02 -4.41 11.31
C GLN A 69 6.46 -3.25 12.20
N HIS A 70 6.44 -3.46 13.50
CA HIS A 70 6.72 -2.42 14.50
C HIS A 70 7.38 -2.98 15.76
N ASP A 71 7.95 -2.11 16.56
CA ASP A 71 8.48 -2.47 17.86
C ASP A 71 7.37 -2.94 18.82
N PRO A 72 7.70 -3.83 19.76
CA PRO A 72 6.73 -4.38 20.70
C PRO A 72 6.13 -3.36 21.67
N GLU A 73 6.83 -2.24 21.90
CA GLU A 73 6.45 -1.24 22.91
C GLU A 73 5.42 -0.21 22.39
N VAL A 74 5.21 -0.10 21.07
CA VAL A 74 4.25 0.84 20.49
C VAL A 74 2.84 0.28 20.51
N THR A 75 1.87 1.14 20.83
CA THR A 75 0.45 0.75 20.83
C THR A 75 -0.16 0.81 19.43
N GLN A 76 -1.22 0.02 19.21
CA GLN A 76 -1.93 0.04 17.91
C GLN A 76 -2.58 1.40 17.66
N GLU A 77 -3.13 2.04 18.68
CA GLU A 77 -3.73 3.38 18.57
C GLU A 77 -2.71 4.38 18.01
N ARG A 78 -1.50 4.40 18.55
CA ARG A 78 -0.44 5.27 18.06
C ARG A 78 -0.04 4.94 16.62
N ILE A 79 0.06 3.68 16.26
CA ILE A 79 0.34 3.27 14.88
C ILE A 79 -0.75 3.79 13.93
N HIS A 80 -2.02 3.65 14.31
CA HIS A 80 -3.15 4.12 13.53
C HIS A 80 -3.11 5.63 13.29
N GLU A 81 -2.91 6.42 14.35
CA GLU A 81 -2.81 7.89 14.26
C GLU A 81 -1.63 8.33 13.40
N ASP A 82 -0.45 7.76 13.64
CA ASP A 82 0.77 8.13 12.95
C ASP A 82 0.74 7.72 11.46
N ILE A 83 0.26 6.52 11.13
CA ILE A 83 0.13 6.07 9.73
C ILE A 83 -0.89 6.93 8.98
N LYS A 84 -2.02 7.24 9.61
CA LYS A 84 -2.99 8.15 9.00
C LYS A 84 -2.33 9.49 8.68
N LYS A 85 -1.72 10.11 9.65
CA LYS A 85 -1.14 11.45 9.55
C LYS A 85 0.07 11.53 8.61
N TYR A 86 1.03 10.63 8.77
CA TYR A 86 2.34 10.73 8.10
C TYR A 86 2.46 9.93 6.81
N VAL A 87 1.51 9.02 6.55
CA VAL A 87 1.50 8.19 5.33
C VAL A 87 0.27 8.47 4.49
N PHE A 88 -0.94 8.25 4.99
CA PHE A 88 -2.15 8.39 4.19
C PHE A 88 -2.42 9.86 3.80
N ASP A 89 -2.46 10.76 4.76
CA ASP A 89 -2.77 12.17 4.51
C ASP A 89 -1.71 12.88 3.64
N GLU A 90 -0.48 12.34 3.59
CA GLU A 90 0.61 12.88 2.77
C GLU A 90 0.61 12.35 1.33
N VAL A 91 0.06 11.16 1.09
CA VAL A 91 0.16 10.47 -0.20
C VAL A 91 -1.17 10.47 -0.95
N ILE A 92 -2.28 10.30 -0.24
CA ILE A 92 -3.59 10.12 -0.85
C ILE A 92 -4.21 11.49 -1.14
N PRO A 93 -4.54 11.79 -2.42
CA PRO A 93 -5.23 13.03 -2.75
C PRO A 93 -6.60 13.12 -2.07
N ALA A 94 -6.92 14.26 -1.47
CA ALA A 94 -8.17 14.46 -0.73
C ALA A 94 -9.44 14.24 -1.60
N ASN A 95 -9.34 14.51 -2.90
CA ASN A 95 -10.44 14.30 -3.83
C ASN A 95 -10.69 12.82 -4.19
N MET A 96 -9.83 11.93 -3.75
CA MET A 96 -9.94 10.49 -3.97
C MET A 96 -10.54 9.75 -2.76
N THR A 97 -10.86 10.45 -1.69
CA THR A 97 -11.44 9.88 -0.46
C THR A 97 -12.76 10.59 -0.10
N ASP A 98 -13.64 9.84 0.55
CA ASP A 98 -14.90 10.33 1.09
C ASP A 98 -15.21 9.64 2.44
N ASP A 99 -16.39 9.91 3.00
CA ASP A 99 -16.82 9.35 4.29
C ASP A 99 -17.04 7.82 4.24
N GLU A 100 -17.14 7.24 3.04
CA GLU A 100 -17.31 5.79 2.85
C GLU A 100 -15.97 5.07 2.64
N THR A 101 -14.88 5.80 2.43
CA THR A 101 -13.54 5.21 2.23
C THR A 101 -13.09 4.50 3.51
N LYS A 102 -12.75 3.22 3.39
CA LYS A 102 -12.33 2.37 4.52
C LYS A 102 -10.82 2.36 4.65
N PHE A 103 -10.33 2.66 5.84
CA PHE A 103 -8.89 2.59 6.16
C PHE A 103 -8.64 1.47 7.16
N PHE A 104 -7.80 0.51 6.76
CA PHE A 104 -7.39 -0.61 7.60
C PHE A 104 -5.89 -0.54 7.87
N ILE A 105 -5.53 -0.29 9.12
CA ILE A 105 -4.13 -0.22 9.54
C ILE A 105 -3.89 -1.37 10.53
N ASN A 106 -2.93 -2.25 10.23
CA ASN A 106 -2.68 -3.45 11.01
C ASN A 106 -3.97 -4.18 11.43
N PRO A 107 -4.85 -4.55 10.49
CA PRO A 107 -6.18 -5.07 10.82
C PRO A 107 -6.14 -6.40 11.60
N THR A 108 -5.04 -7.13 11.54
CA THR A 108 -4.83 -8.35 12.34
C THR A 108 -4.17 -8.07 13.69
N GLY A 109 -3.91 -6.80 14.02
CA GLY A 109 -3.33 -6.38 15.29
C GLY A 109 -1.80 -6.37 15.29
N ARG A 110 -1.21 -6.96 16.30
CA ARG A 110 0.24 -6.93 16.58
C ARG A 110 1.07 -7.56 15.45
N PHE A 111 2.05 -6.81 14.92
CA PHE A 111 2.96 -7.26 13.87
C PHE A 111 4.42 -6.95 14.26
N VAL A 112 4.92 -7.68 15.23
CA VAL A 112 6.30 -7.51 15.74
C VAL A 112 7.28 -8.48 15.06
N ILE A 113 6.85 -9.69 14.76
CA ILE A 113 7.64 -10.69 14.04
C ILE A 113 7.34 -10.55 12.54
N GLY A 114 8.36 -10.29 11.74
CA GLY A 114 8.24 -10.09 10.30
C GLY A 114 9.52 -10.43 9.55
N GLY A 115 9.49 -10.19 8.23
CA GLY A 115 10.57 -10.57 7.34
C GLY A 115 10.75 -12.08 7.26
N PRO A 116 11.94 -12.59 6.93
CA PRO A 116 12.19 -14.03 6.77
C PRO A 116 11.92 -14.87 8.02
N HIS A 117 11.97 -14.24 9.19
CA HIS A 117 11.68 -14.92 10.46
C HIS A 117 10.17 -15.18 10.64
N GLY A 118 9.33 -14.27 10.15
CA GLY A 118 7.87 -14.41 10.20
C GLY A 118 7.32 -15.22 9.02
N ASP A 119 7.80 -14.95 7.83
CA ASP A 119 7.33 -15.56 6.58
C ASP A 119 8.46 -15.56 5.55
N SER A 120 9.14 -16.67 5.39
CA SER A 120 10.16 -16.82 4.37
C SER A 120 9.53 -17.10 2.99
N GLY A 121 10.05 -16.40 1.98
CA GLY A 121 9.55 -16.48 0.61
C GLY A 121 10.60 -16.90 -0.40
N LEU A 122 10.16 -17.00 -1.63
CA LEU A 122 11.01 -17.28 -2.79
C LEU A 122 11.00 -16.09 -3.74
N THR A 123 12.12 -15.86 -4.41
CA THR A 123 12.23 -14.87 -5.50
C THR A 123 11.23 -15.19 -6.63
N GLY A 124 10.59 -14.15 -7.18
CA GLY A 124 9.64 -14.30 -8.29
C GLY A 124 8.26 -14.84 -7.89
N ARG A 125 7.90 -14.79 -6.61
CA ARG A 125 6.58 -15.23 -6.11
C ARG A 125 5.62 -14.05 -5.82
N LYS A 126 5.97 -12.85 -6.29
CA LYS A 126 5.14 -11.63 -6.20
C LYS A 126 4.93 -11.00 -7.58
N ILE A 127 4.68 -11.82 -8.59
CA ILE A 127 4.60 -11.41 -10.00
C ILE A 127 3.55 -10.36 -10.29
N ILE A 128 2.46 -10.33 -9.56
CA ILE A 128 1.38 -9.34 -9.73
C ILE A 128 1.80 -7.99 -9.12
N VAL A 129 2.48 -8.01 -7.97
CA VAL A 129 3.07 -6.81 -7.36
C VAL A 129 4.18 -6.24 -8.24
N ASP A 130 4.99 -7.11 -8.81
CA ASP A 130 6.14 -6.74 -9.67
C ASP A 130 5.70 -6.17 -11.02
N THR A 131 4.46 -6.35 -11.42
CA THR A 131 3.91 -5.94 -12.71
C THR A 131 2.82 -4.86 -12.53
N TYR A 132 1.56 -5.17 -12.80
CA TYR A 132 0.49 -4.17 -12.95
C TYR A 132 -0.65 -4.31 -11.94
N GLY A 133 -0.43 -5.02 -10.82
CA GLY A 133 -1.43 -5.14 -9.75
C GLY A 133 -2.70 -5.91 -10.14
N GLY A 134 -2.64 -6.74 -11.17
CA GLY A 134 -3.79 -7.52 -11.65
C GLY A 134 -4.60 -6.85 -12.76
N MET A 135 -4.29 -5.62 -13.17
CA MET A 135 -4.99 -4.94 -14.28
C MET A 135 -4.63 -5.50 -15.64
N ALA A 136 -3.43 -6.06 -15.78
CA ALA A 136 -2.98 -6.70 -17.01
C ALA A 136 -2.96 -8.21 -16.89
N ARG A 137 -2.85 -8.87 -18.04
CA ARG A 137 -2.60 -10.30 -18.11
C ARG A 137 -1.18 -10.63 -17.66
N HIS A 138 -0.94 -11.84 -17.21
CA HIS A 138 0.38 -12.32 -16.76
C HIS A 138 0.56 -13.80 -17.12
N GLY A 139 1.80 -14.27 -16.99
CA GLY A 139 2.16 -15.65 -17.35
C GLY A 139 2.06 -16.68 -16.22
N GLY A 140 1.56 -16.28 -15.05
CA GLY A 140 1.43 -17.18 -13.89
C GLY A 140 2.57 -17.13 -12.91
#